data_2cc97c7c32855ead5d28bfed16cfe26c
#
_entry.id   2cc97c7c32855ead5d28bfed16cfe26c
#
_cell.length_a   1.000
_cell.length_b   1.000
_cell.length_c   1.000
_cell.angle_alpha   90.00
_cell.angle_beta   90.00
_cell.angle_gamma   90.00
#
_symmetry.space_group_name_H-M   'P 1'
#
loop_
_entity.id
_entity.type
_entity.pdbx_description
1 polymer ?
#
loop_
_entity_poly.entity_id
_entity_poly.type
_entity_poly.pdbx_seq_one_letter_code
_entity_poly.pdbx_strand_id
1 'polypeptide(L)'
;DFYIEPLNHGPFFRRIQCQQLVKLARKVIHRGGTIVTISDMMQRDYARLFQVPTKTIRISSAINHYSLPADFRSGVVYVGNLGINRIVPLTELGRALRAAAITGFETINVYSGERNSTILQQINKGNGLTYCGCISEREVERLLGTSKFIIFTEAFDNKSICRTKYSLSTKIAESLRSGACILAYGPSEIAAIDYLRRYRAAYILEKAEELPNAIRHLCEEANEYSRYTLCAQSLAEQFHSAEVNEECLRDIFVEAISNYKTAEVKECKTTK
;
A
#
# COMPACT_ATOMS: atom_id res chain seq x y z
N ASP A 1 4.90 -12.72 -9.47
CA ASP A 1 4.56 -11.31 -9.78
C ASP A 1 4.50 -11.13 -11.29
N PHE A 2 3.29 -10.88 -11.80
CA PHE A 2 3.09 -10.63 -13.23
C PHE A 2 3.37 -9.14 -13.49
N TYR A 3 4.60 -8.79 -13.82
CA TYR A 3 5.00 -7.43 -14.18
C TYR A 3 4.67 -7.11 -15.64
N ILE A 4 3.37 -7.09 -15.98
CA ILE A 4 2.94 -6.72 -17.35
C ILE A 4 3.24 -5.25 -17.62
N GLU A 5 2.97 -4.36 -16.67
CA GLU A 5 3.15 -2.91 -16.82
C GLU A 5 4.61 -2.49 -17.12
N PRO A 6 5.62 -2.93 -16.35
CA PRO A 6 7.00 -2.60 -16.68
C PRO A 6 7.47 -3.13 -18.04
N LEU A 7 6.89 -4.23 -18.52
CA LEU A 7 7.21 -4.79 -19.83
C LEU A 7 6.58 -3.96 -20.96
N ASN A 8 5.38 -3.41 -20.76
CA ASN A 8 4.71 -2.58 -21.77
C ASN A 8 5.42 -1.26 -22.05
N HIS A 9 6.13 -0.69 -21.06
CA HIS A 9 6.89 0.56 -21.21
C HIS A 9 8.36 0.35 -21.60
N GLY A 10 8.74 -0.90 -21.93
CA GLY A 10 10.09 -1.26 -22.32
C GLY A 10 10.36 -1.14 -23.83
N PRO A 11 11.60 -1.45 -24.29
CA PRO A 11 11.96 -1.57 -25.70
C PRO A 11 11.05 -2.54 -26.44
N PHE A 12 10.97 -2.42 -27.78
CA PHE A 12 10.10 -3.20 -28.66
C PHE A 12 10.07 -4.72 -28.36
N PHE A 13 11.22 -5.33 -28.11
CA PHE A 13 11.30 -6.75 -27.73
C PHE A 13 10.58 -7.10 -26.44
N ARG A 14 10.57 -6.21 -25.44
CA ARG A 14 9.85 -6.41 -24.19
C ARG A 14 8.34 -6.37 -24.40
N ARG A 15 7.85 -5.55 -25.31
CA ARG A 15 6.42 -5.51 -25.68
C ARG A 15 5.97 -6.83 -26.31
N ILE A 16 6.81 -7.42 -27.18
CA ILE A 16 6.54 -8.75 -27.77
C ILE A 16 6.50 -9.82 -26.66
N GLN A 17 7.47 -9.82 -25.75
CA GLN A 17 7.48 -10.74 -24.60
C GLN A 17 6.23 -10.58 -23.74
N CYS A 18 5.79 -9.35 -23.46
CA CYS A 18 4.55 -9.07 -22.74
C CYS A 18 3.34 -9.69 -23.43
N GLN A 19 3.20 -9.49 -24.75
CA GLN A 19 2.10 -10.07 -25.53
C GLN A 19 2.11 -11.61 -25.50
N GLN A 20 3.29 -12.23 -25.58
CA GLN A 20 3.43 -13.68 -25.47
C GLN A 20 3.06 -14.20 -24.09
N LEU A 21 3.50 -13.52 -23.02
CA LEU A 21 3.13 -13.83 -21.64
C LEU A 21 1.63 -13.72 -21.40
N VAL A 22 0.99 -12.65 -21.90
CA VAL A 22 -0.46 -12.48 -21.79
C VAL A 22 -1.21 -13.59 -22.55
N LYS A 23 -0.75 -13.97 -23.75
CA LYS A 23 -1.35 -15.09 -24.51
C LYS A 23 -1.21 -16.42 -23.76
N LEU A 24 -0.04 -16.69 -23.19
CA LEU A 24 0.21 -17.90 -22.40
C LEU A 24 -0.66 -17.91 -21.13
N ALA A 25 -0.70 -16.80 -20.40
CA ALA A 25 -1.54 -16.67 -19.23
C ALA A 25 -3.01 -16.91 -19.54
N ARG A 26 -3.52 -16.33 -20.64
CA ARG A 26 -4.89 -16.59 -21.11
C ARG A 26 -5.18 -18.08 -21.33
N LYS A 27 -4.27 -18.80 -21.98
CA LYS A 27 -4.45 -20.25 -22.20
C LYS A 27 -4.56 -21.05 -20.90
N VAL A 28 -3.79 -20.67 -19.87
CA VAL A 28 -3.83 -21.35 -18.58
C VAL A 28 -5.10 -20.98 -17.82
N ILE A 29 -5.41 -19.70 -17.76
CA ILE A 29 -6.52 -19.16 -16.96
C ILE A 29 -7.89 -19.58 -17.53
N HIS A 30 -8.06 -19.61 -18.85
CA HIS A 30 -9.32 -20.04 -19.50
C HIS A 30 -9.66 -21.53 -19.33
N ARG A 31 -8.75 -22.33 -18.76
CA ARG A 31 -9.03 -23.72 -18.38
C ARG A 31 -9.79 -23.84 -17.03
N GLY A 32 -10.43 -22.81 -16.58
CA GLY A 32 -11.25 -22.79 -15.36
C GLY A 32 -10.58 -22.10 -14.16
N GLY A 33 -9.53 -21.28 -14.41
CA GLY A 33 -8.83 -20.59 -13.35
C GLY A 33 -9.53 -19.30 -12.88
N THR A 34 -9.36 -18.98 -11.60
CA THR A 34 -9.69 -17.68 -11.00
C THR A 34 -8.39 -16.91 -10.76
N ILE A 35 -8.36 -15.61 -11.11
CA ILE A 35 -7.22 -14.75 -10.80
C ILE A 35 -7.40 -14.17 -9.41
N VAL A 36 -6.38 -14.35 -8.57
CA VAL A 36 -6.29 -13.68 -7.27
C VAL A 36 -5.35 -12.48 -7.40
N THR A 37 -5.81 -11.31 -6.98
CA THR A 37 -5.09 -10.04 -7.03
C THR A 37 -4.90 -9.47 -5.64
N ILE A 38 -4.00 -8.48 -5.51
CA ILE A 38 -3.67 -7.87 -4.22
C ILE A 38 -4.30 -6.48 -4.04
N SER A 39 -4.88 -5.90 -5.09
CA SER A 39 -5.52 -4.60 -5.04
C SER A 39 -6.72 -4.51 -5.97
N ASP A 40 -7.68 -3.62 -5.66
CA ASP A 40 -8.87 -3.40 -6.48
C ASP A 40 -8.52 -2.86 -7.88
N MET A 41 -7.47 -2.07 -7.98
CA MET A 41 -6.97 -1.56 -9.26
C MET A 41 -6.48 -2.71 -10.14
N MET A 42 -5.67 -3.61 -9.59
CA MET A 42 -5.20 -4.80 -10.28
C MET A 42 -6.38 -5.71 -10.66
N GLN A 43 -7.35 -5.88 -9.78
CA GLN A 43 -8.56 -6.67 -10.04
C GLN A 43 -9.31 -6.14 -11.26
N ARG A 44 -9.60 -4.85 -11.30
CA ARG A 44 -10.33 -4.22 -12.42
C ARG A 44 -9.60 -4.39 -13.76
N ASP A 45 -8.30 -4.13 -13.77
CA ASP A 45 -7.49 -4.17 -14.98
C ASP A 45 -7.29 -5.61 -15.48
N TYR A 46 -7.08 -6.56 -14.56
CA TYR A 46 -6.91 -7.98 -14.92
C TYR A 46 -8.22 -8.64 -15.31
N ALA A 47 -9.34 -8.29 -14.68
CA ALA A 47 -10.65 -8.75 -15.11
C ALA A 47 -10.95 -8.34 -16.57
N ARG A 48 -10.61 -7.09 -16.93
CA ARG A 48 -10.75 -6.60 -18.32
C ARG A 48 -9.78 -7.27 -19.28
N LEU A 49 -8.52 -7.46 -18.86
CA LEU A 49 -7.48 -8.03 -19.71
C LEU A 49 -7.70 -9.50 -20.01
N PHE A 50 -8.08 -10.28 -18.99
CA PHE A 50 -8.18 -11.73 -19.07
C PHE A 50 -9.61 -12.25 -19.28
N GLN A 51 -10.62 -11.45 -18.96
CA GLN A 51 -12.06 -11.79 -19.08
C GLN A 51 -12.43 -13.08 -18.32
N VAL A 52 -11.90 -13.23 -17.10
CA VAL A 52 -12.16 -14.37 -16.19
C VAL A 52 -12.49 -13.85 -14.79
N PRO A 53 -13.09 -14.70 -13.93
CA PRO A 53 -13.34 -14.36 -12.54
C PRO A 53 -12.06 -13.88 -11.85
N THR A 54 -12.16 -12.77 -11.15
CA THR A 54 -11.02 -12.14 -10.48
C THR A 54 -11.44 -11.72 -9.07
N LYS A 55 -10.69 -12.16 -8.09
CA LYS A 55 -10.92 -11.89 -6.66
C LYS A 55 -9.73 -11.12 -6.08
N THR A 56 -9.95 -10.34 -5.04
CA THR A 56 -8.86 -9.62 -4.36
C THR A 56 -8.69 -10.17 -2.96
N ILE A 57 -7.46 -10.58 -2.63
CA ILE A 57 -7.02 -10.89 -1.26
C ILE A 57 -5.93 -9.92 -0.91
N ARG A 58 -6.13 -9.15 0.16
CA ARG A 58 -5.16 -8.17 0.61
C ARG A 58 -4.27 -8.77 1.67
N ILE A 59 -3.10 -8.16 1.86
CA ILE A 59 -2.20 -8.60 2.91
C ILE A 59 -2.84 -8.36 4.27
N SER A 60 -2.76 -9.34 5.15
CA SER A 60 -3.17 -9.21 6.55
C SER A 60 -2.05 -8.64 7.41
N SER A 61 -2.40 -8.04 8.53
CA SER A 61 -1.49 -7.61 9.58
C SER A 61 -1.77 -8.40 10.85
N ALA A 62 -0.71 -8.84 11.50
CA ALA A 62 -0.77 -9.47 12.82
C ALA A 62 -0.81 -8.43 13.96
N ILE A 63 -0.68 -7.15 13.67
CA ILE A 63 -0.72 -6.08 14.69
C ILE A 63 -2.10 -6.05 15.32
N ASN A 64 -2.15 -6.14 16.64
CA ASN A 64 -3.34 -5.92 17.42
C ASN A 64 -3.72 -4.43 17.41
N HIS A 65 -5.02 -4.14 17.55
CA HIS A 65 -5.46 -2.75 17.68
C HIS A 65 -4.80 -2.08 18.88
N TYR A 66 -4.13 -0.96 18.61
CA TYR A 66 -3.58 -0.13 19.66
C TYR A 66 -4.65 0.84 20.16
N SER A 67 -4.96 0.78 21.44
CA SER A 67 -6.02 1.62 22.05
C SER A 67 -5.51 2.91 22.70
N LEU A 68 -4.27 3.32 22.38
CA LEU A 68 -3.73 4.56 22.98
C LEU A 68 -4.51 5.78 22.48
N PRO A 69 -5.07 6.60 23.37
CA PRO A 69 -5.78 7.81 22.99
C PRO A 69 -4.89 8.78 22.18
N ALA A 70 -5.49 9.58 21.30
CA ALA A 70 -4.76 10.49 20.41
C ALA A 70 -3.85 11.48 21.13
N ASP A 71 -4.24 11.94 22.34
CA ASP A 71 -3.48 12.92 23.13
C ASP A 71 -2.19 12.34 23.73
N PHE A 72 -2.11 11.02 23.85
CA PHE A 72 -0.89 10.32 24.31
C PHE A 72 0.02 9.89 23.16
N ARG A 73 -0.34 10.18 21.92
CA ARG A 73 0.43 9.89 20.73
C ARG A 73 1.27 11.09 20.32
N SER A 74 2.48 10.85 19.82
CA SER A 74 3.39 11.94 19.44
C SER A 74 4.22 11.60 18.20
N GLY A 75 4.76 12.65 17.58
CA GLY A 75 5.71 12.55 16.48
C GLY A 75 5.13 12.11 15.15
N VAL A 76 6.00 12.20 14.14
CA VAL A 76 5.75 11.81 12.74
C VAL A 76 6.76 10.74 12.36
N VAL A 77 6.31 9.60 11.87
CA VAL A 77 7.18 8.48 11.53
C VAL A 77 6.99 8.03 10.09
N TYR A 78 8.07 7.57 9.49
CA TYR A 78 8.07 6.77 8.27
C TYR A 78 8.70 5.42 8.58
N VAL A 79 8.00 4.34 8.23
CA VAL A 79 8.50 2.97 8.38
C VAL A 79 8.43 2.26 7.04
N GLY A 80 9.57 1.93 6.44
CA GLY A 80 9.56 1.24 5.16
C GLY A 80 10.85 1.29 4.37
N ASN A 81 10.76 0.73 3.16
CA ASN A 81 11.85 0.74 2.19
C ASN A 81 11.91 2.09 1.47
N LEU A 82 13.10 2.67 1.35
CA LEU A 82 13.38 3.93 0.67
C LEU A 82 13.68 3.77 -0.83
N GLY A 83 13.78 2.52 -1.29
CA GLY A 83 13.96 2.21 -2.71
C GLY A 83 12.79 2.67 -3.58
N ILE A 84 12.96 2.51 -4.90
CA ILE A 84 11.96 2.96 -5.90
C ILE A 84 11.67 4.47 -5.74
N ASN A 85 12.72 5.25 -5.54
CA ASN A 85 12.71 6.70 -5.41
C ASN A 85 11.80 7.29 -4.29
N ARG A 86 11.34 6.50 -3.32
CA ARG A 86 10.51 7.00 -2.21
C ARG A 86 11.22 8.04 -1.34
N ILE A 87 12.55 8.04 -1.34
CA ILE A 87 13.34 9.05 -0.63
C ILE A 87 13.08 10.48 -1.16
N VAL A 88 12.74 10.64 -2.44
CA VAL A 88 12.51 11.97 -3.04
C VAL A 88 11.28 12.64 -2.41
N PRO A 89 10.04 12.09 -2.52
CA PRO A 89 8.87 12.71 -1.89
C PRO A 89 8.98 12.75 -0.35
N LEU A 90 9.67 11.80 0.27
CA LEU A 90 9.91 11.85 1.72
C LEU A 90 10.79 13.06 2.10
N THR A 91 11.81 13.39 1.29
CA THR A 91 12.65 14.56 1.50
C THR A 91 11.88 15.88 1.28
N GLU A 92 10.97 15.92 0.31
CA GLU A 92 10.09 17.08 0.08
C GLU A 92 9.21 17.34 1.32
N LEU A 93 8.55 16.29 1.83
CA LEU A 93 7.75 16.35 3.05
C LEU A 93 8.57 16.81 4.27
N GLY A 94 9.76 16.25 4.44
CA GLY A 94 10.65 16.62 5.55
C GLY A 94 11.07 18.08 5.50
N ARG A 95 11.42 18.61 4.31
CA ARG A 95 11.78 20.03 4.13
C ARG A 95 10.60 20.95 4.45
N ALA A 96 9.40 20.62 3.99
CA ALA A 96 8.19 21.38 4.28
C ALA A 96 7.91 21.41 5.79
N LEU A 97 8.03 20.28 6.47
CA LEU A 97 7.81 20.19 7.92
C LEU A 97 8.85 21.00 8.70
N ARG A 98 10.12 20.90 8.34
CA ARG A 98 11.20 21.66 8.98
C ARG A 98 11.00 23.17 8.82
N ALA A 99 10.64 23.63 7.62
CA ALA A 99 10.42 25.04 7.34
C ALA A 99 9.31 25.64 8.19
N ALA A 100 8.33 24.85 8.57
CA ALA A 100 7.17 25.27 9.37
C ALA A 100 7.43 25.29 10.87
N ALA A 101 8.48 24.63 11.36
CA ALA A 101 8.94 24.61 12.77
C ALA A 101 7.79 24.36 13.77
N ILE A 102 6.97 23.31 13.54
CA ILE A 102 5.85 22.98 14.42
C ILE A 102 6.39 22.28 15.66
N THR A 103 6.14 22.86 16.85
CA THR A 103 6.56 22.28 18.13
C THR A 103 6.03 20.85 18.31
N GLY A 104 6.94 19.90 18.59
CA GLY A 104 6.64 18.48 18.73
C GLY A 104 6.56 17.68 17.42
N PHE A 105 6.68 18.36 16.25
CA PHE A 105 6.66 17.76 14.93
C PHE A 105 7.75 18.36 14.01
N GLU A 106 8.97 18.52 14.52
CA GLU A 106 10.05 19.23 13.81
C GLU A 106 10.70 18.36 12.72
N THR A 107 10.60 17.05 12.84
CA THR A 107 11.21 16.09 11.89
C THR A 107 10.34 14.87 11.68
N ILE A 108 10.55 14.20 10.54
CA ILE A 108 10.04 12.85 10.29
C ILE A 108 11.11 11.85 10.74
N ASN A 109 10.77 10.99 11.68
CA ASN A 109 11.63 9.89 12.11
C ASN A 109 11.53 8.73 11.11
N VAL A 110 12.66 8.38 10.48
CA VAL A 110 12.74 7.41 9.37
C VAL A 110 13.33 6.10 9.87
N TYR A 111 12.52 5.05 9.85
CA TYR A 111 12.90 3.69 10.19
C TYR A 111 12.97 2.84 8.92
N SER A 112 14.17 2.41 8.54
CA SER A 112 14.39 1.66 7.31
C SER A 112 15.60 0.75 7.42
N GLY A 113 15.52 -0.43 6.78
CA GLY A 113 16.64 -1.33 6.56
C GLY A 113 17.52 -0.96 5.36
N GLU A 114 17.43 0.28 4.87
CA GLU A 114 18.21 0.76 3.73
C GLU A 114 19.72 0.73 4.05
N ARG A 115 20.52 0.27 3.10
CA ARG A 115 21.98 0.17 3.22
C ARG A 115 22.73 1.02 2.20
N ASN A 116 22.02 1.59 1.22
CA ASN A 116 22.64 2.43 0.20
C ASN A 116 23.02 3.78 0.82
N SER A 117 24.33 4.04 0.90
CA SER A 117 24.89 5.26 1.50
C SER A 117 24.39 6.53 0.82
N THR A 118 24.20 6.51 -0.52
CA THR A 118 23.70 7.66 -1.28
C THR A 118 22.26 8.00 -0.91
N ILE A 119 21.43 7.01 -0.61
CA ILE A 119 20.07 7.24 -0.13
C ILE A 119 20.12 7.73 1.32
N LEU A 120 20.92 7.09 2.18
CA LEU A 120 21.02 7.47 3.60
C LEU A 120 21.56 8.89 3.81
N GLN A 121 22.47 9.37 2.95
CA GLN A 121 22.97 10.74 2.99
C GLN A 121 21.88 11.81 2.77
N GLN A 122 20.77 11.45 2.11
CA GLN A 122 19.64 12.34 1.92
C GLN A 122 18.76 12.46 3.18
N ILE A 123 18.90 11.52 4.12
CA ILE A 123 18.21 11.57 5.40
C ILE A 123 19.07 12.31 6.40
N ASN A 124 18.78 13.58 6.60
CA ASN A 124 19.52 14.42 7.55
C ASN A 124 18.60 15.50 8.11
N LYS A 125 19.01 16.08 9.25
CA LYS A 125 18.25 17.13 9.93
C LYS A 125 18.04 18.36 9.06
N GLY A 126 18.96 18.64 8.10
CA GLY A 126 18.83 19.73 7.13
C GLY A 126 17.62 19.56 6.22
N ASN A 127 17.21 18.33 5.96
CA ASN A 127 16.03 17.99 5.17
C ASN A 127 14.80 17.66 6.04
N GLY A 128 14.83 17.93 7.35
CA GLY A 128 13.71 17.59 8.26
C GLY A 128 13.50 16.09 8.46
N LEU A 129 14.54 15.28 8.25
CA LEU A 129 14.51 13.83 8.39
C LEU A 129 15.53 13.38 9.43
N THR A 130 15.14 12.44 10.28
CA THR A 130 16.04 11.80 11.24
C THR A 130 16.08 10.30 10.98
N TYR A 131 17.24 9.75 10.63
CA TYR A 131 17.41 8.30 10.43
C TYR A 131 17.51 7.59 11.78
N CYS A 132 16.61 6.65 12.02
CA CYS A 132 16.51 5.89 13.27
C CYS A 132 16.93 4.42 13.12
N GLY A 133 17.39 4.02 11.92
CA GLY A 133 17.85 2.65 11.68
C GLY A 133 16.76 1.65 11.38
N CYS A 134 17.13 0.37 11.44
CA CYS A 134 16.21 -0.76 11.29
C CYS A 134 15.81 -1.26 12.68
N ILE A 135 14.53 -1.52 12.86
CA ILE A 135 13.96 -2.04 14.10
C ILE A 135 13.22 -3.36 13.84
N SER A 136 13.02 -4.16 14.88
CA SER A 136 12.26 -5.41 14.80
C SER A 136 10.77 -5.16 14.56
N GLU A 137 10.04 -6.19 14.09
CA GLU A 137 8.59 -6.11 13.87
C GLU A 137 7.83 -5.70 15.13
N ARG A 138 8.24 -6.22 16.30
CA ARG A 138 7.64 -5.86 17.59
C ARG A 138 7.85 -4.39 17.96
N GLU A 139 9.02 -3.84 17.62
CA GLU A 139 9.31 -2.43 17.83
C GLU A 139 8.54 -1.55 16.84
N VAL A 140 8.35 -2.03 15.58
CA VAL A 140 7.48 -1.36 14.60
C VAL A 140 6.05 -1.28 15.12
N GLU A 141 5.49 -2.37 15.65
CA GLU A 141 4.16 -2.40 16.22
C GLU A 141 4.00 -1.34 17.32
N ARG A 142 4.92 -1.33 18.29
CA ARG A 142 4.92 -0.34 19.37
C ARG A 142 5.06 1.09 18.85
N LEU A 143 5.98 1.32 17.92
CA LEU A 143 6.23 2.63 17.32
C LEU A 143 4.98 3.16 16.64
N LEU A 144 4.36 2.38 15.76
CA LEU A 144 3.14 2.78 15.06
C LEU A 144 2.00 3.03 16.04
N GLY A 145 1.88 2.20 17.08
CA GLY A 145 0.87 2.35 18.14
C GLY A 145 1.02 3.58 19.04
N THR A 146 2.21 4.18 19.10
CA THR A 146 2.47 5.39 19.91
C THR A 146 2.66 6.66 19.07
N SER A 147 2.83 6.52 17.75
CA SER A 147 2.98 7.65 16.84
C SER A 147 1.65 8.35 16.61
N LYS A 148 1.67 9.68 16.47
CA LYS A 148 0.49 10.47 16.11
C LYS A 148 0.24 10.43 14.62
N PHE A 149 1.29 10.56 13.81
CA PHE A 149 1.19 10.55 12.35
C PHE A 149 2.15 9.52 11.73
N ILE A 150 1.67 8.83 10.72
CA ILE A 150 2.46 7.93 9.88
C ILE A 150 2.51 8.50 8.48
N ILE A 151 3.70 8.70 7.94
CA ILE A 151 3.88 9.07 6.54
C ILE A 151 3.81 7.82 5.68
N PHE A 152 2.96 7.85 4.68
CA PHE A 152 2.93 6.91 3.58
C PHE A 152 3.24 7.65 2.28
N THR A 153 4.30 7.26 1.57
CA THR A 153 4.67 7.96 0.35
C THR A 153 5.09 7.03 -0.78
N GLU A 154 4.78 7.44 -2.01
CA GLU A 154 5.18 6.79 -3.26
C GLU A 154 5.74 7.84 -4.24
N ALA A 155 6.69 7.42 -5.08
CA ALA A 155 7.40 8.32 -5.98
C ALA A 155 6.57 8.73 -7.20
N PHE A 156 6.79 9.95 -7.69
CA PHE A 156 6.04 10.56 -8.80
C PHE A 156 6.65 10.32 -10.18
N ASP A 157 7.86 9.75 -10.27
CA ASP A 157 8.45 9.46 -11.57
C ASP A 157 7.80 8.26 -12.26
N ASN A 158 7.65 8.34 -13.59
CA ASN A 158 6.95 7.33 -14.39
C ASN A 158 7.50 5.90 -14.20
N LYS A 159 8.82 5.75 -13.99
CA LYS A 159 9.43 4.44 -13.81
C LYS A 159 9.02 3.80 -12.49
N SER A 160 8.96 4.60 -11.44
CA SER A 160 8.51 4.18 -10.12
C SER A 160 7.01 3.89 -10.13
N ILE A 161 6.19 4.76 -10.73
CA ILE A 161 4.74 4.55 -10.90
C ILE A 161 4.48 3.22 -11.59
N CYS A 162 5.12 2.95 -12.74
CA CYS A 162 4.94 1.67 -13.45
C CYS A 162 5.29 0.45 -12.59
N ARG A 163 6.25 0.56 -11.67
CA ARG A 163 6.67 -0.54 -10.81
C ARG A 163 5.75 -0.76 -9.61
N THR A 164 5.12 0.29 -9.11
CA THR A 164 4.30 0.25 -7.89
C THR A 164 2.80 0.36 -8.17
N LYS A 165 2.40 0.57 -9.43
CA LYS A 165 1.02 0.83 -9.83
C LYS A 165 -0.03 -0.03 -9.13
N TYR A 166 0.19 -1.34 -9.08
CA TYR A 166 -0.74 -2.29 -8.46
C TYR A 166 -0.36 -2.69 -7.03
N SER A 167 0.78 -2.22 -6.55
CA SER A 167 1.27 -2.62 -5.24
C SER A 167 0.40 -2.05 -4.12
N LEU A 168 0.00 -2.92 -3.21
CA LEU A 168 -0.52 -2.54 -1.91
C LEU A 168 0.56 -2.90 -0.88
N SER A 169 1.26 -1.90 -0.37
CA SER A 169 2.39 -2.10 0.54
C SER A 169 1.97 -2.89 1.79
N THR A 170 2.82 -3.81 2.23
CA THR A 170 2.61 -4.55 3.49
C THR A 170 2.43 -3.63 4.69
N LYS A 171 3.13 -2.49 4.69
CA LYS A 171 3.05 -1.48 5.75
C LYS A 171 1.71 -0.75 5.83
N ILE A 172 0.89 -0.79 4.76
CA ILE A 172 -0.48 -0.25 4.83
C ILE A 172 -1.30 -1.00 5.87
N ALA A 173 -1.30 -2.33 5.83
CA ALA A 173 -2.08 -3.14 6.78
C ALA A 173 -1.71 -2.85 8.25
N GLU A 174 -0.40 -2.72 8.53
CA GLU A 174 0.10 -2.35 9.85
C GLU A 174 -0.31 -0.93 10.26
N SER A 175 -0.15 0.03 9.34
CA SER A 175 -0.51 1.44 9.57
C SER A 175 -2.00 1.62 9.83
N LEU A 176 -2.86 0.93 9.09
CA LEU A 176 -4.30 0.98 9.26
C LEU A 176 -4.75 0.52 10.67
N ARG A 177 -4.09 -0.51 11.22
CA ARG A 177 -4.39 -1.04 12.57
C ARG A 177 -3.83 -0.23 13.71
N SER A 178 -2.84 0.62 13.45
CA SER A 178 -2.06 1.29 14.48
C SER A 178 -2.84 2.32 15.32
N GLY A 179 -3.93 2.86 14.79
CA GLY A 179 -4.66 3.98 15.39
C GLY A 179 -3.98 5.35 15.22
N ALA A 180 -2.84 5.43 14.53
CA ALA A 180 -2.25 6.68 14.10
C ALA A 180 -2.95 7.23 12.84
N CYS A 181 -2.95 8.54 12.65
CA CYS A 181 -3.46 9.12 11.40
C CYS A 181 -2.41 8.98 10.30
N ILE A 182 -2.80 8.40 9.17
CA ILE A 182 -1.94 8.24 8.00
C ILE A 182 -1.99 9.52 7.16
N LEU A 183 -0.82 10.10 6.88
CA LEU A 183 -0.63 11.21 5.95
C LEU A 183 -0.01 10.64 4.68
N ALA A 184 -0.78 10.58 3.60
CA ALA A 184 -0.38 9.91 2.37
C ALA A 184 -0.04 10.92 1.27
N TYR A 185 1.14 10.75 0.64
CA TYR A 185 1.66 11.59 -0.44
C TYR A 185 2.17 10.74 -1.59
N GLY A 186 1.56 10.87 -2.74
CA GLY A 186 1.92 10.09 -3.92
C GLY A 186 0.90 10.20 -5.06
N PRO A 187 1.24 9.68 -6.25
CA PRO A 187 0.38 9.75 -7.41
C PRO A 187 -0.92 8.94 -7.23
N SER A 188 -2.05 9.49 -7.66
CA SER A 188 -3.37 8.84 -7.61
C SER A 188 -3.47 7.56 -8.45
N GLU A 189 -2.56 7.39 -9.42
CA GLU A 189 -2.46 6.23 -10.30
C GLU A 189 -1.90 4.98 -9.60
N ILE A 190 -1.38 5.12 -8.39
CA ILE A 190 -0.87 4.00 -7.59
C ILE A 190 -1.98 3.44 -6.72
N ALA A 191 -2.16 2.13 -6.77
CA ALA A 191 -3.24 1.43 -6.07
C ALA A 191 -3.30 1.75 -4.56
N ALA A 192 -2.14 1.91 -3.92
CA ALA A 192 -2.07 2.23 -2.50
C ALA A 192 -2.66 3.61 -2.16
N ILE A 193 -2.36 4.64 -2.96
CA ILE A 193 -2.89 6.01 -2.78
C ILE A 193 -4.40 6.04 -3.11
N ASP A 194 -4.82 5.43 -4.24
CA ASP A 194 -6.24 5.30 -4.60
C ASP A 194 -7.03 4.59 -3.50
N TYR A 195 -6.48 3.53 -2.93
CA TYR A 195 -7.08 2.75 -1.86
C TYR A 195 -7.32 3.58 -0.60
N LEU A 196 -6.27 4.23 -0.09
CA LEU A 196 -6.35 5.08 1.10
C LEU A 196 -7.33 6.25 0.90
N ARG A 197 -7.34 6.87 -0.27
CA ARG A 197 -8.26 7.96 -0.64
C ARG A 197 -9.71 7.48 -0.67
N ARG A 198 -9.97 6.38 -1.36
CA ARG A 198 -11.33 5.83 -1.58
C ARG A 198 -12.02 5.48 -0.28
N TYR A 199 -11.28 4.87 0.64
CA TYR A 199 -11.82 4.46 1.94
C TYR A 199 -11.68 5.54 3.02
N ARG A 200 -11.17 6.73 2.68
CA ARG A 200 -10.92 7.82 3.64
C ARG A 200 -10.06 7.39 4.84
N ALA A 201 -9.16 6.46 4.60
CA ALA A 201 -8.31 5.85 5.62
C ALA A 201 -6.99 6.62 5.84
N ALA A 202 -6.78 7.71 5.13
CA ALA A 202 -5.64 8.60 5.26
C ALA A 202 -6.03 10.03 4.87
N TYR A 203 -5.33 11.01 5.42
CA TYR A 203 -5.32 12.37 4.89
C TYR A 203 -4.40 12.40 3.66
N ILE A 204 -4.94 12.74 2.50
CA ILE A 204 -4.19 12.76 1.25
C ILE A 204 -3.62 14.14 1.00
N LEU A 205 -2.30 14.22 0.82
CA LEU A 205 -1.58 15.44 0.46
C LEU A 205 -1.43 15.50 -1.06
N GLU A 206 -1.83 16.59 -1.67
CA GLU A 206 -1.64 16.84 -3.10
C GLU A 206 -0.24 17.45 -3.37
N LYS A 207 0.31 18.16 -2.38
CA LYS A 207 1.64 18.77 -2.41
C LYS A 207 2.35 18.56 -1.08
N ALA A 208 3.68 18.47 -1.11
CA ALA A 208 4.47 18.30 0.10
C ALA A 208 4.33 19.48 1.09
N GLU A 209 4.13 20.69 0.58
CA GLU A 209 3.98 21.93 1.36
C GLU A 209 2.69 21.95 2.20
N GLU A 210 1.73 21.08 1.91
CA GLU A 210 0.49 20.94 2.68
C GLU A 210 0.69 20.22 4.02
N LEU A 211 1.77 19.44 4.15
CA LEU A 211 2.02 18.60 5.34
C LEU A 211 1.95 19.39 6.66
N PRO A 212 2.59 20.56 6.81
CA PRO A 212 2.51 21.31 8.06
C PRO A 212 1.09 21.76 8.43
N ASN A 213 0.32 22.19 7.43
CA ASN A 213 -1.06 22.63 7.67
C ASN A 213 -1.97 21.44 7.98
N ALA A 214 -1.77 20.30 7.34
CA ALA A 214 -2.49 19.06 7.67
C ALA A 214 -2.22 18.63 9.11
N ILE A 215 -0.97 18.70 9.58
CA ILE A 215 -0.61 18.35 10.97
C ILE A 215 -1.29 19.32 11.96
N ARG A 216 -1.22 20.65 11.73
CA ARG A 216 -1.89 21.64 12.60
C ARG A 216 -3.39 21.39 12.64
N HIS A 217 -4.02 21.30 11.49
CA HIS A 217 -5.45 21.04 11.37
C HIS A 217 -5.89 19.77 12.12
N LEU A 218 -5.18 18.65 11.93
CA LEU A 218 -5.51 17.39 12.60
C LEU A 218 -5.16 17.37 14.09
N CYS A 219 -4.32 18.28 14.58
CA CYS A 219 -4.08 18.48 16.01
C CYS A 219 -5.16 19.34 16.65
N GLU A 220 -5.70 20.32 15.93
CA GLU A 220 -6.76 21.23 16.38
C GLU A 220 -8.15 20.59 16.27
N GLU A 221 -8.40 19.82 15.22
CA GLU A 221 -9.68 19.20 14.90
C GLU A 221 -9.71 17.71 15.29
N ALA A 222 -9.91 17.43 16.58
CA ALA A 222 -9.92 16.06 17.12
C ALA A 222 -10.95 15.13 16.43
N ASN A 223 -12.08 15.66 15.97
CA ASN A 223 -13.09 14.90 15.25
C ASN A 223 -12.60 14.45 13.86
N GLU A 224 -11.85 15.31 13.16
CA GLU A 224 -11.24 14.98 11.88
C GLU A 224 -10.17 13.90 12.03
N TYR A 225 -9.27 14.07 13.02
CA TYR A 225 -8.28 13.05 13.35
C TYR A 225 -8.94 11.70 13.63
N SER A 226 -9.95 11.70 14.53
CA SER A 226 -10.69 10.48 14.89
C SER A 226 -11.39 9.85 13.70
N ARG A 227 -11.95 10.65 12.80
CA ARG A 227 -12.58 10.14 11.57
C ARG A 227 -11.61 9.34 10.71
N TYR A 228 -10.40 9.86 10.45
CA TYR A 228 -9.41 9.14 9.64
C TYR A 228 -8.93 7.86 10.31
N THR A 229 -8.68 7.90 11.62
CA THR A 229 -8.19 6.74 12.35
C THR A 229 -9.26 5.63 12.46
N LEU A 230 -10.52 5.99 12.69
CA LEU A 230 -11.63 5.04 12.72
C LEU A 230 -11.90 4.43 11.36
N CYS A 231 -11.87 5.22 10.27
CA CYS A 231 -11.97 4.69 8.92
C CYS A 231 -10.82 3.72 8.60
N ALA A 232 -9.59 4.03 9.03
CA ALA A 232 -8.43 3.17 8.84
C ALA A 232 -8.58 1.84 9.59
N GLN A 233 -8.98 1.88 10.85
CA GLN A 233 -9.20 0.68 11.67
C GLN A 233 -10.32 -0.19 11.11
N SER A 234 -11.46 0.39 10.77
CA SER A 234 -12.58 -0.33 10.16
C SER A 234 -12.18 -0.99 8.83
N LEU A 235 -11.36 -0.29 8.02
CA LEU A 235 -10.83 -0.84 6.77
C LEU A 235 -9.89 -2.03 7.03
N ALA A 236 -9.07 -1.95 8.08
CA ALA A 236 -8.18 -3.02 8.48
C ALA A 236 -8.95 -4.27 8.95
N GLU A 237 -10.00 -4.09 9.75
CA GLU A 237 -10.88 -5.18 10.19
C GLU A 237 -11.55 -5.86 9.01
N GLN A 238 -12.08 -5.06 8.09
CA GLN A 238 -12.86 -5.57 6.97
C GLN A 238 -12.01 -6.34 5.94
N PHE A 239 -10.76 -5.94 5.68
CA PHE A 239 -9.99 -6.44 4.55
C PHE A 239 -8.56 -6.90 4.86
N HIS A 240 -8.05 -6.65 6.07
CA HIS A 240 -6.66 -6.94 6.43
C HIS A 240 -6.55 -7.87 7.65
N SER A 241 -7.63 -8.58 8.01
CA SER A 241 -7.54 -9.64 9.01
C SER A 241 -7.16 -10.98 8.35
N ALA A 242 -6.46 -11.83 9.09
CA ALA A 242 -6.09 -13.16 8.61
C ALA A 242 -7.32 -14.02 8.38
N GLU A 243 -8.30 -13.94 9.29
CA GLU A 243 -9.54 -14.72 9.28
C GLU A 243 -10.35 -14.43 8.02
N VAL A 244 -10.56 -13.15 7.69
CA VAL A 244 -11.28 -12.72 6.48
C VAL A 244 -10.57 -13.19 5.21
N ASN A 245 -9.24 -13.10 5.18
CA ASN A 245 -8.47 -13.53 4.03
C ASN A 245 -8.46 -15.06 3.87
N GLU A 246 -8.42 -15.82 4.95
CA GLU A 246 -8.52 -17.29 4.93
C GLU A 246 -9.89 -17.75 4.46
N GLU A 247 -10.98 -17.14 4.91
CA GLU A 247 -12.33 -17.42 4.46
C GLU A 247 -12.48 -17.13 2.95
N CYS A 248 -12.05 -15.96 2.52
CA CYS A 248 -12.05 -15.58 1.10
C CYS A 248 -11.24 -16.57 0.24
N LEU A 249 -10.06 -17.00 0.71
CA LEU A 249 -9.22 -17.97 0.01
C LEU A 249 -9.91 -19.34 -0.07
N ARG A 250 -10.55 -19.79 1.02
CA ARG A 250 -11.31 -21.05 1.05
C ARG A 250 -12.44 -21.03 0.03
N ASP A 251 -13.21 -19.94 -0.04
CA ASP A 251 -14.30 -19.77 -1.00
C ASP A 251 -13.79 -19.84 -2.44
N ILE A 252 -12.65 -19.21 -2.73
CA ILE A 252 -12.02 -19.29 -4.04
C ILE A 252 -11.68 -20.71 -4.43
N PHE A 253 -11.12 -21.51 -3.52
CA PHE A 253 -10.79 -22.91 -3.78
C PHE A 253 -12.05 -23.76 -3.99
N VAL A 254 -13.10 -23.58 -3.18
CA VAL A 254 -14.38 -24.29 -3.33
C VAL A 254 -15.01 -23.98 -4.69
N GLU A 255 -15.05 -22.70 -5.08
CA GLU A 255 -15.57 -22.27 -6.38
C GLU A 255 -14.73 -22.84 -7.55
N ALA A 256 -13.42 -22.83 -7.45
CA ALA A 256 -12.53 -23.36 -8.49
C ALA A 256 -12.71 -24.88 -8.67
N ILE A 257 -12.80 -25.64 -7.57
CA ILE A 257 -13.04 -27.09 -7.62
C ILE A 257 -14.41 -27.42 -8.23
N SER A 258 -15.43 -26.66 -7.88
CA SER A 258 -16.78 -26.83 -8.43
C SER A 258 -16.81 -26.58 -9.94
N ASN A 259 -16.15 -25.52 -10.39
CA ASN A 259 -16.05 -25.15 -11.81
C ASN A 259 -15.27 -26.21 -12.62
N TYR A 260 -14.18 -26.75 -12.06
CA TYR A 260 -13.40 -27.80 -12.68
C TYR A 260 -14.23 -29.08 -12.90
N LYS A 261 -14.94 -29.55 -11.86
CA LYS A 261 -15.81 -30.72 -11.97
C LYS A 261 -16.91 -30.52 -13.01
N THR A 262 -17.45 -29.32 -13.13
CA THR A 262 -18.49 -29.00 -14.11
C THR A 262 -17.93 -29.00 -15.55
N ALA A 263 -16.68 -28.59 -15.75
CA ALA A 263 -16.01 -28.62 -17.04
C ALA A 263 -15.70 -30.05 -17.50
N GLU A 264 -15.20 -30.92 -16.61
CA GLU A 264 -14.95 -32.36 -16.94
C GLU A 264 -16.24 -33.09 -17.36
N VAL A 265 -17.36 -32.81 -16.68
CA VAL A 265 -18.67 -33.43 -17.02
C VAL A 265 -19.16 -32.96 -18.39
N LYS A 266 -18.84 -31.74 -18.83
CA LYS A 266 -19.19 -31.24 -20.17
C LYS A 266 -18.30 -31.85 -21.27
N GLU A 267 -17.00 -32.01 -21.04
CA GLU A 267 -16.10 -32.66 -21.99
C GLU A 267 -16.43 -34.14 -22.20
N CYS A 268 -16.82 -34.89 -21.13
CA CYS A 268 -17.27 -36.27 -21.25
C CYS A 268 -18.60 -36.44 -22.03
N LYS A 269 -19.44 -35.40 -22.09
CA LYS A 269 -20.72 -35.46 -22.83
C LYS A 269 -20.57 -35.06 -24.31
N THR A 270 -19.51 -34.35 -24.67
CA THR A 270 -19.23 -33.96 -26.09
C THR A 270 -18.42 -34.98 -26.84
N THR A 271 -17.86 -35.97 -26.16
CA THR A 271 -17.06 -37.07 -26.76
C THR A 271 -17.85 -38.35 -26.95
N LYS A 272 -19.13 -38.34 -26.76
CA LYS A 272 -20.10 -39.41 -27.14
C LYS A 272 -21.00 -38.93 -28.27
#